data_e74de9fb005f23bacea773a69bbac207
#
_entry.id   e74de9fb005f23bacea773a69bbac207
#
_cell.length_a   1.000
_cell.length_b   1.000
_cell.length_c   1.000
_cell.angle_alpha   90.00
_cell.angle_beta   90.00
_cell.angle_gamma   90.00
#
_symmetry.space_group_name_H-M   'P 1'
#
loop_
_entity.id
_entity.type
_entity.pdbx_description
1 polymer ?
#
loop_
_entity_poly.entity_id
_entity_poly.type
_entity_poly.pdbx_seq_one_letter_code
_entity_poly.pdbx_strand_id
1 'polypeptide(L)'
;MFKSSLILRIIRQALCLLGLSALVLLSGCSTLKLVYNQADEAVYWWLDSYVDLTDKQKPLAKDALRQLHLWHRQNQLPEYVALLQKVRAWVPHDIQPEQVCAVTQEIQNSFISALQQIEPDATKLISQLSEPQLQRIRKKYDKLNQEWRGDYLDVSEEKRLRNRNKQLLNRLEDFYGSLDAPQREAVQQWLKKSTFNPTISFKERQRRQADSLQTFTRITHSGSQLVNSSQSQLRAWVDRGFTPPDEAVHAYSQTLRQENCDGFAKLHNSTTRAQRERLAENLINYENIVQSLVMKK
;
A
#
# COMPACT_ATOMS: atom_id res chain seq x y z
N MET A 1 -3.44 -62.18 6.45
CA MET A 1 -4.02 -61.05 7.19
C MET A 1 -3.18 -59.74 7.22
N PHE A 2 -2.15 -59.55 6.38
CA PHE A 2 -1.26 -58.40 6.40
C PHE A 2 -1.51 -57.33 5.32
N LYS A 3 -2.37 -57.55 4.33
CA LYS A 3 -2.64 -56.58 3.24
C LYS A 3 -3.70 -55.52 3.57
N SER A 4 -4.59 -55.80 4.53
CA SER A 4 -5.70 -54.90 4.87
C SER A 4 -5.28 -53.66 5.64
N SER A 5 -4.24 -53.73 6.49
CA SER A 5 -3.78 -52.62 7.32
C SER A 5 -2.99 -51.57 6.53
N LEU A 6 -2.31 -51.96 5.45
CA LEU A 6 -1.54 -51.06 4.60
C LEU A 6 -2.46 -50.19 3.73
N ILE A 7 -3.52 -50.80 3.18
CA ILE A 7 -4.53 -50.10 2.37
C ILE A 7 -5.28 -49.06 3.22
N LEU A 8 -5.66 -49.40 4.47
CA LEU A 8 -6.30 -48.45 5.40
C LEU A 8 -5.40 -47.27 5.75
N ARG A 9 -4.09 -47.50 5.91
CA ARG A 9 -3.11 -46.42 6.15
C ARG A 9 -2.95 -45.46 4.97
N ILE A 10 -2.90 -46.01 3.74
CA ILE A 10 -2.79 -45.20 2.51
C ILE A 10 -4.07 -44.37 2.29
N ILE A 11 -5.26 -44.95 2.50
CA ILE A 11 -6.54 -44.23 2.40
C ILE A 11 -6.62 -43.12 3.46
N ARG A 12 -6.19 -43.37 4.70
CA ARG A 12 -6.18 -42.38 5.75
C ARG A 12 -5.20 -41.23 5.49
N GLN A 13 -4.01 -41.54 4.94
CA GLN A 13 -3.05 -40.53 4.51
C GLN A 13 -3.54 -39.70 3.32
N ALA A 14 -4.18 -40.34 2.34
CA ALA A 14 -4.77 -39.66 1.20
C ALA A 14 -5.95 -38.75 1.63
N LEU A 15 -6.78 -39.17 2.58
CA LEU A 15 -7.86 -38.35 3.15
C LEU A 15 -7.32 -37.17 3.99
N CYS A 16 -6.23 -37.36 4.72
CA CYS A 16 -5.56 -36.27 5.44
C CYS A 16 -4.93 -35.25 4.48
N LEU A 17 -4.30 -35.70 3.39
CA LEU A 17 -3.72 -34.84 2.37
C LEU A 17 -4.79 -34.10 1.56
N LEU A 18 -5.92 -34.74 1.24
CA LEU A 18 -7.08 -34.11 0.61
C LEU A 18 -7.76 -33.09 1.54
N GLY A 19 -7.86 -33.39 2.83
CA GLY A 19 -8.37 -32.46 3.84
C GLY A 19 -7.45 -31.24 4.02
N LEU A 20 -6.12 -31.44 4.03
CA LEU A 20 -5.15 -30.35 4.11
C LEU A 20 -5.14 -29.47 2.85
N SER A 21 -5.26 -30.05 1.66
CA SER A 21 -5.35 -29.30 0.41
C SER A 21 -6.67 -28.52 0.28
N ALA A 22 -7.78 -29.04 0.76
CA ALA A 22 -9.06 -28.33 0.81
C ALA A 22 -9.03 -27.14 1.79
N LEU A 23 -8.31 -27.26 2.92
CA LEU A 23 -8.10 -26.14 3.86
C LEU A 23 -7.24 -25.03 3.26
N VAL A 24 -6.26 -25.34 2.43
CA VAL A 24 -5.38 -24.34 1.77
C VAL A 24 -6.14 -23.55 0.69
N LEU A 25 -7.12 -24.13 0.00
CA LEU A 25 -7.92 -23.45 -1.02
C LEU A 25 -8.96 -22.48 -0.43
N LEU A 26 -9.33 -22.62 0.85
CA LEU A 26 -10.22 -21.70 1.57
C LEU A 26 -9.48 -20.52 2.22
N SER A 27 -8.14 -20.50 2.15
CA SER A 27 -7.31 -19.63 3.00
C SER A 27 -7.17 -18.18 2.49
N GLY A 28 -7.34 -17.90 1.21
CA GLY A 28 -7.08 -16.56 0.65
C GLY A 28 -8.04 -15.48 1.16
N CYS A 29 -9.33 -15.76 1.16
CA CYS A 29 -10.37 -14.82 1.59
C CYS A 29 -10.39 -14.64 3.12
N SER A 30 -10.06 -15.68 3.90
CA SER A 30 -10.02 -15.63 5.36
C SER A 30 -8.81 -14.83 5.86
N THR A 31 -7.67 -14.94 5.18
CA THR A 31 -6.42 -14.25 5.56
C THR A 31 -6.56 -12.73 5.46
N LEU A 32 -7.11 -12.21 4.36
CA LEU A 32 -7.27 -10.75 4.20
C LEU A 32 -8.23 -10.17 5.24
N LYS A 33 -9.33 -10.88 5.55
CA LYS A 33 -10.26 -10.49 6.63
C LYS A 33 -9.57 -10.48 7.99
N LEU A 34 -8.77 -11.50 8.27
CA LEU A 34 -8.02 -11.58 9.53
C LEU A 34 -7.02 -10.44 9.64
N VAL A 35 -6.23 -10.20 8.60
CA VAL A 35 -5.25 -9.10 8.54
C VAL A 35 -5.94 -7.75 8.71
N TYR A 36 -7.06 -7.51 8.01
CA TYR A 36 -7.81 -6.27 8.16
C TYR A 36 -8.37 -6.08 9.58
N ASN A 37 -8.92 -7.13 10.20
CA ASN A 37 -9.45 -7.06 11.56
C ASN A 37 -8.38 -6.81 12.64
N GLN A 38 -7.11 -7.01 12.31
CA GLN A 38 -5.95 -6.73 13.18
C GLN A 38 -5.15 -5.50 12.69
N ALA A 39 -5.71 -4.73 11.76
CA ALA A 39 -4.95 -3.65 11.10
C ALA A 39 -4.56 -2.54 12.08
N ASP A 40 -5.39 -2.18 13.03
CA ASP A 40 -5.11 -1.20 14.07
C ASP A 40 -3.93 -1.63 14.96
N GLU A 41 -3.88 -2.88 15.40
CA GLU A 41 -2.75 -3.41 16.16
C GLU A 41 -1.48 -3.50 15.29
N ALA A 42 -1.59 -3.93 14.03
CA ALA A 42 -0.44 -4.01 13.12
C ALA A 42 0.16 -2.61 12.85
N VAL A 43 -0.69 -1.61 12.62
CA VAL A 43 -0.26 -0.20 12.45
C VAL A 43 0.33 0.35 13.74
N TYR A 44 -0.23 0.00 14.90
CA TYR A 44 0.35 0.37 16.20
C TYR A 44 1.78 -0.15 16.36
N TRP A 45 2.03 -1.44 16.11
CA TRP A 45 3.39 -2.02 16.20
C TRP A 45 4.35 -1.42 15.20
N TRP A 46 3.85 -1.14 13.98
CA TRP A 46 4.65 -0.42 12.98
C TRP A 46 5.03 0.98 13.48
N LEU A 47 4.08 1.76 13.97
CA LEU A 47 4.30 3.11 14.52
C LEU A 47 5.28 3.06 15.70
N ASP A 48 5.07 2.15 16.65
CA ASP A 48 5.93 1.99 17.82
C ASP A 48 7.38 1.65 17.43
N SER A 49 7.58 0.88 16.35
CA SER A 49 8.91 0.58 15.81
C SER A 49 9.69 1.83 15.36
N TYR A 50 8.99 2.92 15.02
CA TYR A 50 9.59 4.20 14.63
C TYR A 50 9.82 5.11 15.83
N VAL A 51 8.86 5.16 16.75
CA VAL A 51 8.76 6.20 17.77
C VAL A 51 9.26 5.72 19.14
N ASP A 52 9.03 4.44 19.49
CA ASP A 52 9.23 3.90 20.83
C ASP A 52 8.35 4.63 21.87
N LEU A 53 7.07 4.39 21.76
CA LEU A 53 6.06 5.08 22.52
C LEU A 53 6.21 4.81 24.03
N THR A 54 6.10 5.86 24.84
CA THR A 54 6.06 5.74 26.31
C THR A 54 4.75 5.12 26.76
N ASP A 55 4.70 4.62 28.00
CA ASP A 55 3.48 4.03 28.57
C ASP A 55 2.29 4.99 28.61
N LYS A 56 2.55 6.31 28.66
CA LYS A 56 1.51 7.35 28.57
C LYS A 56 1.02 7.57 27.13
N GLN A 57 1.88 7.39 26.13
CA GLN A 57 1.55 7.58 24.71
C GLN A 57 0.88 6.35 24.08
N LYS A 58 1.19 5.14 24.56
CA LYS A 58 0.63 3.88 24.02
C LYS A 58 -0.91 3.87 24.00
N PRO A 59 -1.62 4.20 25.08
CA PRO A 59 -3.09 4.23 25.07
C PRO A 59 -3.63 5.24 24.05
N LEU A 60 -3.03 6.44 23.95
CA LEU A 60 -3.44 7.46 23.00
C LEU A 60 -3.32 6.98 21.55
N ALA A 61 -2.19 6.35 21.21
CA ALA A 61 -1.95 5.82 19.88
C ALA A 61 -2.93 4.67 19.55
N LYS A 62 -3.13 3.73 20.47
CA LYS A 62 -4.06 2.60 20.26
C LYS A 62 -5.50 3.06 20.11
N ASP A 63 -5.96 4.02 20.93
CA ASP A 63 -7.30 4.57 20.82
C ASP A 63 -7.53 5.30 19.51
N ALA A 64 -6.57 6.13 19.09
CA ALA A 64 -6.62 6.84 17.81
C ALA A 64 -6.70 5.87 16.62
N LEU A 65 -5.87 4.84 16.61
CA LEU A 65 -5.86 3.84 15.54
C LEU A 65 -7.13 3.00 15.52
N ARG A 66 -7.67 2.63 16.70
CA ARG A 66 -8.96 1.93 16.79
C ARG A 66 -10.10 2.80 16.25
N GLN A 67 -10.16 4.09 16.59
CA GLN A 67 -11.18 5.00 16.07
C GLN A 67 -11.03 5.20 14.57
N LEU A 68 -9.80 5.36 14.06
CA LEU A 68 -9.55 5.41 12.62
C LEU A 68 -10.00 4.12 11.93
N HIS A 69 -9.72 2.95 12.48
CA HIS A 69 -10.13 1.66 11.93
C HIS A 69 -11.65 1.51 11.85
N LEU A 70 -12.36 1.92 12.90
CA LEU A 70 -13.84 1.94 12.92
C LEU A 70 -14.39 2.90 11.85
N TRP A 71 -13.86 4.12 11.80
CA TRP A 71 -14.25 5.11 10.79
C TRP A 71 -13.98 4.61 9.37
N HIS A 72 -12.79 4.05 9.11
CA HIS A 72 -12.41 3.49 7.82
C HIS A 72 -13.37 2.38 7.38
N ARG A 73 -13.75 1.51 8.32
CA ARG A 73 -14.73 0.44 8.07
C ARG A 73 -16.10 0.98 7.67
N GLN A 74 -16.56 2.02 8.34
CA GLN A 74 -17.90 2.58 8.15
C GLN A 74 -17.99 3.49 6.93
N ASN A 75 -16.93 4.25 6.63
CA ASN A 75 -16.97 5.31 5.62
C ASN A 75 -16.19 4.96 4.36
N GLN A 76 -15.00 4.39 4.45
CA GLN A 76 -14.16 4.14 3.28
C GLN A 76 -14.38 2.77 2.63
N LEU A 77 -14.64 1.71 3.40
CA LEU A 77 -14.89 0.40 2.77
C LEU A 77 -16.09 0.41 1.82
N PRO A 78 -17.22 1.10 2.07
CA PRO A 78 -18.28 1.24 1.08
C PRO A 78 -17.82 1.93 -0.22
N GLU A 79 -16.95 2.96 -0.12
CA GLU A 79 -16.37 3.62 -1.29
C GLU A 79 -15.46 2.67 -2.09
N TYR A 80 -14.69 1.82 -1.39
CA TYR A 80 -13.87 0.81 -2.06
C TYR A 80 -14.70 -0.25 -2.77
N VAL A 81 -15.85 -0.65 -2.22
CA VAL A 81 -16.79 -1.53 -2.93
C VAL A 81 -17.23 -0.88 -4.23
N ALA A 82 -17.65 0.39 -4.19
CA ALA A 82 -18.09 1.12 -5.38
C ALA A 82 -16.97 1.26 -6.42
N LEU A 83 -15.73 1.54 -5.96
CA LEU A 83 -14.56 1.63 -6.84
C LEU A 83 -14.23 0.27 -7.50
N LEU A 84 -14.28 -0.83 -6.75
CA LEU A 84 -14.06 -2.17 -7.28
C LEU A 84 -15.11 -2.54 -8.34
N GLN A 85 -16.39 -2.21 -8.10
CA GLN A 85 -17.47 -2.43 -9.06
C GLN A 85 -17.27 -1.60 -10.33
N LYS A 86 -16.90 -0.33 -10.18
CA LYS A 86 -16.57 0.57 -11.29
C LYS A 86 -15.43 0.01 -12.15
N VAL A 87 -14.32 -0.40 -11.52
CA VAL A 87 -13.17 -0.99 -12.23
C VAL A 87 -13.58 -2.29 -12.91
N ARG A 88 -14.31 -3.17 -12.22
CA ARG A 88 -14.79 -4.45 -12.76
C ARG A 88 -15.64 -4.28 -14.02
N ALA A 89 -16.45 -3.23 -14.07
CA ALA A 89 -17.27 -2.94 -15.27
C ALA A 89 -16.41 -2.59 -16.51
N TRP A 90 -15.18 -2.12 -16.33
CA TRP A 90 -14.27 -1.81 -17.44
C TRP A 90 -13.45 -3.03 -17.92
N VAL A 91 -13.25 -4.02 -17.05
CA VAL A 91 -12.35 -5.17 -17.32
C VAL A 91 -12.62 -5.88 -18.67
N PRO A 92 -13.87 -6.09 -19.14
CA PRO A 92 -14.10 -6.75 -20.42
C PRO A 92 -13.67 -5.92 -21.64
N HIS A 93 -13.49 -4.61 -21.47
CA HIS A 93 -13.24 -3.66 -22.54
C HIS A 93 -11.81 -3.13 -22.50
N ASP A 94 -11.36 -2.54 -23.61
CA ASP A 94 -10.16 -1.73 -23.61
C ASP A 94 -10.38 -0.46 -22.77
N ILE A 95 -9.32 -0.03 -22.07
CA ILE A 95 -9.36 1.13 -21.19
C ILE A 95 -8.43 2.23 -21.66
N GLN A 96 -8.72 3.45 -21.25
CA GLN A 96 -7.89 4.61 -21.53
C GLN A 96 -6.99 4.92 -20.33
N PRO A 97 -5.81 5.52 -20.55
CA PRO A 97 -4.91 5.94 -19.46
C PRO A 97 -5.59 6.82 -18.41
N GLU A 98 -6.51 7.69 -18.83
CA GLU A 98 -7.27 8.60 -17.97
C GLU A 98 -8.12 7.83 -16.94
N GLN A 99 -8.68 6.68 -17.32
CA GLN A 99 -9.42 5.82 -16.40
C GLN A 99 -8.51 5.24 -15.30
N VAL A 100 -7.30 4.82 -15.67
CA VAL A 100 -6.28 4.33 -14.72
C VAL A 100 -5.85 5.45 -13.79
N CYS A 101 -5.56 6.63 -14.33
CA CYS A 101 -5.19 7.81 -13.55
C CYS A 101 -6.31 8.24 -12.60
N ALA A 102 -7.59 8.19 -13.03
CA ALA A 102 -8.73 8.51 -12.18
C ALA A 102 -8.82 7.55 -10.98
N VAL A 103 -8.67 6.23 -11.18
CA VAL A 103 -8.64 5.24 -10.09
C VAL A 103 -7.48 5.53 -9.12
N THR A 104 -6.30 5.83 -9.65
CA THR A 104 -5.14 6.18 -8.83
C THR A 104 -5.41 7.42 -7.98
N GLN A 105 -6.10 8.43 -8.54
CA GLN A 105 -6.47 9.64 -7.83
C GLN A 105 -7.53 9.38 -6.76
N GLU A 106 -8.53 8.52 -7.03
CA GLU A 106 -9.55 8.13 -6.04
C GLU A 106 -8.89 7.42 -4.84
N ILE A 107 -7.95 6.50 -5.09
CA ILE A 107 -7.18 5.83 -4.02
C ILE A 107 -6.36 6.86 -3.22
N GLN A 108 -5.72 7.80 -3.88
CA GLN A 108 -4.97 8.86 -3.20
C GLN A 108 -5.88 9.74 -2.33
N ASN A 109 -7.06 10.11 -2.82
CA ASN A 109 -8.03 10.91 -2.09
C ASN A 109 -8.53 10.16 -0.83
N SER A 110 -8.82 8.86 -0.95
CA SER A 110 -9.20 8.03 0.20
C SER A 110 -8.10 8.00 1.26
N PHE A 111 -6.83 7.92 0.85
CA PHE A 111 -5.71 7.97 1.79
C PHE A 111 -5.59 9.34 2.48
N ILE A 112 -5.76 10.43 1.74
CA ILE A 112 -5.79 11.81 2.30
C ILE A 112 -6.92 11.95 3.31
N SER A 113 -8.13 11.44 3.00
CA SER A 113 -9.28 11.45 3.91
C SER A 113 -8.98 10.70 5.22
N ALA A 114 -8.30 9.55 5.17
CA ALA A 114 -7.88 8.83 6.36
C ALA A 114 -6.87 9.63 7.20
N LEU A 115 -5.91 10.32 6.56
CA LEU A 115 -4.96 11.20 7.25
C LEU A 115 -5.67 12.41 7.91
N GLN A 116 -6.67 12.99 7.24
CA GLN A 116 -7.49 14.06 7.81
C GLN A 116 -8.30 13.59 9.01
N GLN A 117 -8.83 12.37 8.95
CA GLN A 117 -9.59 11.79 10.06
C GLN A 117 -8.73 11.59 11.32
N ILE A 118 -7.50 11.14 11.19
CA ILE A 118 -6.61 10.89 12.35
C ILE A 118 -5.85 12.17 12.78
N GLU A 119 -5.92 13.26 12.03
CA GLU A 119 -5.12 14.47 12.25
C GLU A 119 -5.18 15.02 13.68
N PRO A 120 -6.36 15.13 14.36
CA PRO A 120 -6.43 15.66 15.72
C PRO A 120 -5.63 14.79 16.71
N ASP A 121 -5.78 13.48 16.63
CA ASP A 121 -5.10 12.54 17.52
C ASP A 121 -3.61 12.43 17.20
N ALA A 122 -3.25 12.44 15.91
CA ALA A 122 -1.86 12.48 15.47
C ALA A 122 -1.16 13.76 15.97
N THR A 123 -1.82 14.92 15.87
CA THR A 123 -1.28 16.20 16.38
C THR A 123 -1.04 16.12 17.89
N LYS A 124 -2.00 15.58 18.64
CA LYS A 124 -1.87 15.38 20.09
C LYS A 124 -0.73 14.46 20.45
N LEU A 125 -0.55 13.36 19.71
CA LEU A 125 0.55 12.42 19.94
C LEU A 125 1.90 13.06 19.60
N ILE A 126 2.01 13.75 18.46
CA ILE A 126 3.24 14.41 18.00
C ILE A 126 3.66 15.53 18.98
N SER A 127 2.70 16.29 19.55
CA SER A 127 3.03 17.34 20.52
C SER A 127 3.66 16.81 21.82
N GLN A 128 3.57 15.51 22.09
CA GLN A 128 4.13 14.84 23.25
C GLN A 128 5.44 14.09 22.95
N LEU A 129 5.96 14.16 21.72
CA LEU A 129 7.21 13.49 21.38
C LEU A 129 8.39 14.16 22.12
N SER A 130 9.29 13.33 22.60
CA SER A 130 10.56 13.79 23.17
C SER A 130 11.67 13.85 22.13
N GLU A 131 12.73 14.61 22.42
CA GLU A 131 13.91 14.67 21.56
C GLU A 131 14.52 13.26 21.27
N PRO A 132 14.66 12.36 22.26
CA PRO A 132 15.08 10.98 21.97
C PRO A 132 14.19 10.23 20.97
N GLN A 133 12.87 10.46 20.99
CA GLN A 133 11.93 9.86 20.03
C GLN A 133 12.13 10.44 18.61
N LEU A 134 12.31 11.75 18.49
CA LEU A 134 12.64 12.39 17.20
C LEU A 134 13.96 11.86 16.63
N GLN A 135 14.98 11.67 17.47
CA GLN A 135 16.24 11.05 17.06
C GLN A 135 16.09 9.59 16.64
N ARG A 136 15.20 8.84 17.29
CA ARG A 136 14.88 7.46 16.90
C ARG A 136 14.23 7.42 15.51
N ILE A 137 13.26 8.30 15.22
CA ILE A 137 12.66 8.44 13.90
C ILE A 137 13.74 8.73 12.85
N ARG A 138 14.66 9.65 13.13
CA ARG A 138 15.80 9.96 12.24
C ARG A 138 16.63 8.72 11.93
N LYS A 139 17.07 8.00 12.96
CA LYS A 139 17.84 6.75 12.78
C LYS A 139 17.08 5.70 11.96
N LYS A 140 15.76 5.62 12.13
CA LYS A 140 14.93 4.72 11.32
C LYS A 140 14.92 5.14 9.86
N TYR A 141 14.82 6.45 9.57
CA TYR A 141 14.93 6.98 8.22
C TYR A 141 16.29 6.69 7.59
N ASP A 142 17.38 6.86 8.33
CA ASP A 142 18.73 6.58 7.84
C ASP A 142 18.87 5.10 7.41
N LYS A 143 18.38 4.17 8.26
CA LYS A 143 18.37 2.75 7.93
C LYS A 143 17.57 2.45 6.65
N LEU A 144 16.35 2.98 6.56
CA LEU A 144 15.49 2.78 5.37
C LEU A 144 16.08 3.45 4.11
N ASN A 145 16.86 4.50 4.27
CA ASN A 145 17.58 5.14 3.16
C ASN A 145 18.75 4.28 2.68
N GLN A 146 19.46 3.62 3.57
CA GLN A 146 20.53 2.66 3.20
C GLN A 146 19.94 1.47 2.43
N GLU A 147 18.83 0.90 2.90
CA GLU A 147 18.11 -0.19 2.21
C GLU A 147 17.67 0.27 0.80
N TRP A 148 17.03 1.43 0.70
CA TRP A 148 16.57 1.97 -0.58
C TRP A 148 17.73 2.23 -1.56
N ARG A 149 18.86 2.76 -1.08
CA ARG A 149 20.07 2.95 -1.87
C ARG A 149 20.56 1.64 -2.44
N GLY A 150 20.62 0.60 -1.61
CA GLY A 150 21.03 -0.75 -2.02
C GLY A 150 20.14 -1.36 -3.10
N ASP A 151 18.85 -1.02 -3.13
CA ASP A 151 17.91 -1.55 -4.12
C ASP A 151 17.88 -0.75 -5.42
N TYR A 152 18.04 0.60 -5.34
CA TYR A 152 17.75 1.49 -6.47
C TYR A 152 18.88 2.43 -6.88
N LEU A 153 19.75 2.89 -5.97
CA LEU A 153 20.76 3.91 -6.25
C LEU A 153 22.15 3.32 -6.45
N ASP A 154 22.59 2.47 -5.53
CA ASP A 154 23.96 1.93 -5.47
C ASP A 154 24.10 0.62 -6.28
N VAL A 155 23.24 0.43 -7.26
CA VAL A 155 23.25 -0.73 -8.17
C VAL A 155 23.34 -0.27 -9.63
N SER A 156 23.84 -1.15 -10.50
CA SER A 156 23.85 -0.87 -11.94
C SER A 156 22.43 -0.64 -12.48
N GLU A 157 22.32 0.16 -13.52
CA GLU A 157 21.05 0.41 -14.20
C GLU A 157 20.36 -0.89 -14.63
N GLU A 158 21.15 -1.82 -15.15
CA GLU A 158 20.66 -3.13 -15.57
C GLU A 158 20.07 -3.93 -14.40
N LYS A 159 20.75 -3.98 -13.23
CA LYS A 159 20.23 -4.65 -12.03
C LYS A 159 18.96 -3.96 -11.51
N ARG A 160 18.94 -2.64 -11.49
CA ARG A 160 17.76 -1.84 -11.10
C ARG A 160 16.58 -2.13 -12.03
N LEU A 161 16.79 -2.16 -13.34
CA LEU A 161 15.75 -2.48 -14.31
C LEU A 161 15.22 -3.91 -14.10
N ARG A 162 16.10 -4.90 -13.93
CA ARG A 162 15.70 -6.28 -13.61
C ARG A 162 14.84 -6.36 -12.36
N ASN A 163 15.24 -5.68 -11.28
CA ASN A 163 14.48 -5.69 -10.02
C ASN A 163 13.09 -5.06 -10.20
N ARG A 164 13.02 -3.90 -10.85
CA ARG A 164 11.74 -3.22 -11.14
C ARG A 164 10.85 -4.09 -12.03
N ASN A 165 11.41 -4.70 -13.07
CA ASN A 165 10.68 -5.57 -13.98
C ASN A 165 10.10 -6.79 -13.24
N LYS A 166 10.92 -7.47 -12.43
CA LYS A 166 10.46 -8.60 -11.61
C LYS A 166 9.30 -8.20 -10.67
N GLN A 167 9.44 -7.07 -9.96
CA GLN A 167 8.41 -6.61 -9.03
C GLN A 167 7.11 -6.25 -9.75
N LEU A 168 7.19 -5.59 -10.90
CA LEU A 168 6.01 -5.20 -11.67
C LEU A 168 5.33 -6.43 -12.28
N LEU A 169 6.08 -7.34 -12.90
CA LEU A 169 5.55 -8.59 -13.47
C LEU A 169 4.82 -9.41 -12.41
N ASN A 170 5.42 -9.63 -11.24
CA ASN A 170 4.77 -10.38 -10.17
C ASN A 170 3.41 -9.77 -9.81
N ARG A 171 3.35 -8.44 -9.62
CA ARG A 171 2.08 -7.76 -9.30
C ARG A 171 1.03 -7.90 -10.41
N LEU A 172 1.44 -7.79 -11.66
CA LEU A 172 0.53 -7.93 -12.79
C LEU A 172 0.02 -9.36 -12.91
N GLU A 173 0.89 -10.35 -12.68
CA GLU A 173 0.52 -11.77 -12.71
C GLU A 173 -0.38 -12.19 -11.53
N ASP A 174 -0.26 -11.54 -10.37
CA ASP A 174 -1.20 -11.72 -9.26
C ASP A 174 -2.65 -11.40 -9.68
N PHE A 175 -2.83 -10.42 -10.55
CA PHE A 175 -4.15 -9.98 -11.01
C PHE A 175 -4.63 -10.70 -12.27
N TYR A 176 -3.78 -10.79 -13.29
CA TYR A 176 -4.15 -11.31 -14.62
C TYR A 176 -3.83 -12.81 -14.81
N GLY A 177 -3.09 -13.43 -13.89
CA GLY A 177 -2.44 -14.71 -14.14
C GLY A 177 -1.20 -14.54 -15.00
N SER A 178 -0.70 -15.66 -15.56
CA SER A 178 0.54 -15.64 -16.34
C SER A 178 0.46 -14.70 -17.55
N LEU A 179 1.49 -13.86 -17.71
CA LEU A 179 1.67 -13.02 -18.88
C LEU A 179 2.45 -13.77 -19.97
N ASP A 180 2.09 -13.59 -21.23
CA ASP A 180 2.81 -14.16 -22.38
C ASP A 180 4.10 -13.38 -22.69
N ALA A 181 4.90 -13.88 -23.64
CA ALA A 181 6.17 -13.29 -23.99
C ALA A 181 6.05 -11.84 -24.56
N PRO A 182 5.10 -11.55 -25.49
CA PRO A 182 4.83 -10.19 -25.94
C PRO A 182 4.41 -9.23 -24.80
N GLN A 183 3.58 -9.66 -23.88
CA GLN A 183 3.15 -8.85 -22.73
C GLN A 183 4.31 -8.56 -21.77
N ARG A 184 5.15 -9.55 -21.47
CA ARG A 184 6.36 -9.38 -20.65
C ARG A 184 7.35 -8.43 -21.31
N GLU A 185 7.53 -8.51 -22.62
CA GLU A 185 8.37 -7.58 -23.39
C GLU A 185 7.79 -6.15 -23.35
N ALA A 186 6.47 -5.99 -23.49
CA ALA A 186 5.81 -4.68 -23.37
C ALA A 186 6.04 -4.04 -22.00
N VAL A 187 5.98 -4.81 -20.90
CA VAL A 187 6.29 -4.34 -19.54
C VAL A 187 7.76 -3.94 -19.43
N GLN A 188 8.68 -4.72 -20.00
CA GLN A 188 10.10 -4.37 -20.01
C GLN A 188 10.38 -3.08 -20.78
N GLN A 189 9.75 -2.88 -21.95
CA GLN A 189 9.86 -1.66 -22.75
C GLN A 189 9.26 -0.45 -22.04
N TRP A 190 8.13 -0.60 -21.34
CA TRP A 190 7.57 0.43 -20.49
C TRP A 190 8.59 0.90 -19.46
N LEU A 191 9.21 -0.03 -18.72
CA LEU A 191 10.19 0.30 -17.69
C LEU A 191 11.48 0.90 -18.24
N LYS A 192 11.94 0.44 -19.43
CA LYS A 192 13.12 1.01 -20.12
C LYS A 192 12.91 2.45 -20.58
N LYS A 193 11.68 2.77 -21.00
CA LYS A 193 11.31 4.13 -21.46
C LYS A 193 10.91 5.07 -20.35
N SER A 194 10.72 4.54 -19.14
CA SER A 194 10.30 5.34 -17.99
C SER A 194 11.33 6.40 -17.64
N THR A 195 10.85 7.60 -17.33
CA THR A 195 11.67 8.73 -16.84
C THR A 195 12.15 8.53 -15.39
N PHE A 196 11.90 7.37 -14.78
CA PHE A 196 12.31 7.08 -13.43
C PHE A 196 13.80 7.35 -13.20
N ASN A 197 14.08 8.32 -12.35
CA ASN A 197 15.43 8.71 -11.94
C ASN A 197 15.62 8.41 -10.44
N PRO A 198 16.49 7.46 -10.07
CA PRO A 198 16.70 7.08 -8.69
C PRO A 198 17.29 8.22 -7.85
N THR A 199 18.11 9.10 -8.45
CA THR A 199 18.69 10.23 -7.73
C THR A 199 17.63 11.28 -7.34
N ILE A 200 16.73 11.62 -8.29
CA ILE A 200 15.62 12.54 -8.00
C ILE A 200 14.69 11.94 -6.96
N SER A 201 14.31 10.67 -7.13
CA SER A 201 13.43 9.96 -6.20
C SER A 201 14.04 9.85 -4.79
N PHE A 202 15.36 9.65 -4.69
CA PHE A 202 16.05 9.59 -3.41
C PHE A 202 16.12 10.96 -2.72
N LYS A 203 16.43 12.02 -3.45
CA LYS A 203 16.43 13.39 -2.95
C LYS A 203 15.06 13.79 -2.41
N GLU A 204 13.98 13.48 -3.16
CA GLU A 204 12.62 13.77 -2.72
C GLU A 204 12.23 12.96 -1.50
N ARG A 205 12.63 11.69 -1.41
CA ARG A 205 12.47 10.87 -0.20
C ARG A 205 13.14 11.53 1.00
N GLN A 206 14.39 11.99 0.86
CA GLN A 206 15.11 12.66 1.94
C GLN A 206 14.46 14.00 2.32
N ARG A 207 13.98 14.77 1.33
CA ARG A 207 13.23 16.01 1.59
C ARG A 207 11.99 15.75 2.44
N ARG A 208 11.16 14.74 2.08
CA ARG A 208 9.95 14.38 2.85
C ARG A 208 10.28 13.97 4.28
N GLN A 209 11.35 13.22 4.48
CA GLN A 209 11.81 12.81 5.82
C GLN A 209 12.31 13.99 6.65
N ALA A 210 13.07 14.89 6.04
CA ALA A 210 13.52 16.13 6.72
C ALA A 210 12.33 17.03 7.07
N ASP A 211 11.38 17.20 6.15
CA ASP A 211 10.15 17.97 6.36
C ASP A 211 9.29 17.39 7.50
N SER A 212 9.18 16.04 7.58
CA SER A 212 8.45 15.40 8.68
C SER A 212 9.11 15.70 10.04
N LEU A 213 10.43 15.50 10.14
CA LEU A 213 11.16 15.79 11.38
C LEU A 213 11.06 17.27 11.78
N GLN A 214 11.21 18.19 10.82
CA GLN A 214 11.07 19.62 11.06
C GLN A 214 9.65 19.99 11.53
N THR A 215 8.62 19.40 10.90
CA THR A 215 7.23 19.64 11.26
C THR A 215 6.94 19.08 12.66
N PHE A 216 7.38 17.86 12.96
CA PHE A 216 7.19 17.26 14.28
C PHE A 216 7.89 18.03 15.37
N THR A 217 9.14 18.46 15.13
CA THR A 217 9.87 19.32 16.07
C THR A 217 9.12 20.63 16.35
N ARG A 218 8.59 21.30 15.31
CA ARG A 218 7.79 22.53 15.51
C ARG A 218 6.54 22.28 16.34
N ILE A 219 5.79 21.21 16.05
CA ILE A 219 4.58 20.85 16.80
C ILE A 219 4.92 20.55 18.26
N THR A 220 6.00 19.80 18.52
CA THR A 220 6.47 19.48 19.87
C THR A 220 6.81 20.74 20.67
N HIS A 221 7.47 21.73 20.05
CA HIS A 221 7.83 22.98 20.74
C HIS A 221 6.64 23.96 20.89
N SER A 222 5.60 23.85 20.06
CA SER A 222 4.41 24.71 20.16
C SER A 222 3.54 24.38 21.39
N GLY A 223 3.71 23.20 21.97
CA GLY A 223 2.96 22.74 23.13
C GLY A 223 1.44 22.60 22.86
N SER A 224 0.69 22.23 23.90
CA SER A 224 -0.76 22.01 23.81
C SER A 224 -1.60 23.29 23.65
N GLN A 225 -1.01 24.48 23.77
CA GLN A 225 -1.74 25.76 23.71
C GLN A 225 -2.08 26.22 22.29
N LEU A 226 -1.44 25.66 21.24
CA LEU A 226 -1.62 26.06 19.84
C LEU A 226 -2.15 24.90 18.97
N VAL A 227 -3.15 24.19 19.44
CA VAL A 227 -3.71 22.98 18.76
C VAL A 227 -4.06 23.28 17.30
N ASN A 228 -4.80 24.36 17.02
CA ASN A 228 -5.20 24.73 15.66
C ASN A 228 -4.00 25.02 14.74
N SER A 229 -2.96 25.67 15.26
CA SER A 229 -1.72 25.95 14.53
C SER A 229 -0.96 24.64 14.24
N SER A 230 -0.91 23.73 15.20
CA SER A 230 -0.25 22.42 15.05
C SER A 230 -0.96 21.53 14.03
N GLN A 231 -2.28 21.53 14.02
CA GLN A 231 -3.07 20.83 12.99
C GLN A 231 -2.83 21.42 11.59
N SER A 232 -2.84 22.74 11.45
CA SER A 232 -2.51 23.42 10.18
C SER A 232 -1.11 23.04 9.67
N GLN A 233 -0.12 22.95 10.57
CA GLN A 233 1.24 22.53 10.22
C GLN A 233 1.27 21.06 9.75
N LEU A 234 0.50 20.18 10.40
CA LEU A 234 0.40 18.78 10.02
C LEU A 234 -0.27 18.60 8.65
N ARG A 235 -1.36 19.34 8.38
CA ARG A 235 -2.00 19.37 7.05
C ARG A 235 -1.04 19.82 5.97
N ALA A 236 -0.38 20.95 6.19
CA ALA A 236 0.59 21.49 5.23
C ALA A 236 1.74 20.49 4.96
N TRP A 237 2.17 19.72 5.96
CA TRP A 237 3.14 18.65 5.77
C TRP A 237 2.57 17.51 4.91
N VAL A 238 1.34 17.08 5.14
CA VAL A 238 0.65 16.08 4.31
C VAL A 238 0.57 16.57 2.87
N ASP A 239 0.12 17.81 2.64
CA ASP A 239 0.00 18.40 1.30
C ASP A 239 1.33 18.43 0.56
N ARG A 240 2.42 18.83 1.22
CA ARG A 240 3.78 18.79 0.64
C ARG A 240 4.30 17.38 0.39
N GLY A 241 3.72 16.39 1.05
CA GLY A 241 3.99 14.98 0.82
C GLY A 241 3.41 14.47 -0.51
N PHE A 242 2.22 14.95 -0.88
CA PHE A 242 1.54 14.60 -2.14
C PHE A 242 1.88 15.55 -3.28
N THR A 243 2.08 16.82 -2.97
CA THR A 243 2.42 17.87 -3.93
C THR A 243 3.77 18.47 -3.56
N PRO A 244 4.88 17.93 -4.12
CA PRO A 244 6.21 18.49 -3.88
C PRO A 244 6.25 19.99 -4.18
N PRO A 245 6.82 20.81 -3.28
CA PRO A 245 6.89 22.27 -3.48
C PRO A 245 7.88 22.69 -4.58
N ASP A 246 8.82 21.84 -4.94
CA ASP A 246 9.72 22.05 -6.08
C ASP A 246 8.98 21.71 -7.39
N GLU A 247 8.81 22.69 -8.26
CA GLU A 247 8.05 22.54 -9.52
C GLU A 247 8.64 21.46 -10.43
N ALA A 248 9.96 21.33 -10.50
CA ALA A 248 10.61 20.31 -11.32
C ALA A 248 10.36 18.90 -10.78
N VAL A 249 10.39 18.74 -9.45
CA VAL A 249 10.07 17.46 -8.80
C VAL A 249 8.58 17.15 -8.91
N HIS A 250 7.72 18.17 -8.85
CA HIS A 250 6.29 18.02 -9.05
C HIS A 250 5.99 17.54 -10.47
N ALA A 251 6.53 18.23 -11.50
CA ALA A 251 6.39 17.84 -12.90
C ALA A 251 6.93 16.43 -13.17
N TYR A 252 8.10 16.10 -12.63
CA TYR A 252 8.66 14.74 -12.68
C TYR A 252 7.71 13.68 -12.11
N SER A 253 7.09 13.96 -10.96
CA SER A 253 6.15 13.05 -10.32
C SER A 253 4.87 12.86 -11.14
N GLN A 254 4.38 13.92 -11.79
CA GLN A 254 3.23 13.86 -12.70
C GLN A 254 3.57 13.06 -13.96
N THR A 255 4.74 13.27 -14.57
CA THR A 255 5.20 12.49 -15.72
C THR A 255 5.26 11.00 -15.39
N LEU A 256 5.87 10.62 -14.25
CA LEU A 256 5.90 9.22 -13.82
C LEU A 256 4.50 8.63 -13.58
N ARG A 257 3.57 9.41 -13.06
CA ARG A 257 2.18 8.98 -12.88
C ARG A 257 1.54 8.70 -14.24
N GLN A 258 1.68 9.62 -15.19
CA GLN A 258 1.13 9.46 -16.54
C GLN A 258 1.72 8.23 -17.24
N GLU A 259 3.04 8.06 -17.21
CA GLU A 259 3.72 6.86 -17.76
C GLU A 259 3.16 5.56 -17.18
N ASN A 260 2.83 5.54 -15.88
CA ASN A 260 2.25 4.37 -15.23
C ASN A 260 0.81 4.14 -15.69
N CYS A 261 0.01 5.20 -15.87
CA CYS A 261 -1.34 5.08 -16.42
C CYS A 261 -1.33 4.53 -17.85
N ASP A 262 -0.45 5.07 -18.70
CA ASP A 262 -0.27 4.65 -20.10
C ASP A 262 0.20 3.19 -20.17
N GLY A 263 1.21 2.84 -19.38
CA GLY A 263 1.76 1.50 -19.35
C GLY A 263 0.75 0.46 -18.90
N PHE A 264 -0.04 0.76 -17.86
CA PHE A 264 -1.07 -0.13 -17.37
C PHE A 264 -2.22 -0.29 -18.37
N ALA A 265 -2.72 0.81 -18.94
CA ALA A 265 -3.76 0.76 -19.96
C ALA A 265 -3.30 -0.05 -21.20
N LYS A 266 -2.08 0.19 -21.67
CA LYS A 266 -1.51 -0.57 -22.80
C LYS A 266 -1.39 -2.07 -22.47
N LEU A 267 -0.94 -2.43 -21.29
CA LEU A 267 -0.88 -3.83 -20.87
C LEU A 267 -2.29 -4.43 -20.82
N HIS A 268 -3.25 -3.79 -20.17
CA HIS A 268 -4.62 -4.26 -20.07
C HIS A 268 -5.21 -4.53 -21.46
N ASN A 269 -5.02 -3.59 -22.40
CA ASN A 269 -5.55 -3.68 -23.75
C ASN A 269 -4.89 -4.81 -24.59
N SER A 270 -3.72 -5.28 -24.16
CA SER A 270 -3.06 -6.46 -24.74
C SER A 270 -3.46 -7.81 -24.12
N THR A 271 -4.27 -7.76 -23.07
CA THR A 271 -4.64 -9.00 -22.35
C THR A 271 -5.68 -9.83 -23.12
N THR A 272 -5.56 -11.15 -22.98
CA THR A 272 -6.52 -12.10 -23.53
C THR A 272 -7.84 -12.06 -22.75
N ARG A 273 -8.89 -12.61 -23.35
CA ARG A 273 -10.19 -12.78 -22.66
C ARG A 273 -10.04 -13.55 -21.35
N ALA A 274 -9.27 -14.64 -21.34
CA ALA A 274 -9.06 -15.46 -20.14
C ALA A 274 -8.35 -14.66 -19.01
N GLN A 275 -7.38 -13.80 -19.36
CA GLN A 275 -6.71 -12.92 -18.39
C GLN A 275 -7.66 -11.85 -17.83
N ARG A 276 -8.54 -11.28 -18.67
CA ARG A 276 -9.58 -10.35 -18.22
C ARG A 276 -10.60 -11.03 -17.31
N GLU A 277 -11.03 -12.25 -17.64
CA GLU A 277 -11.90 -13.06 -16.78
C GLU A 277 -11.24 -13.32 -15.43
N ARG A 278 -9.95 -13.65 -15.40
CA ARG A 278 -9.18 -13.82 -14.14
C ARG A 278 -9.11 -12.53 -13.32
N LEU A 279 -8.88 -11.40 -13.95
CA LEU A 279 -8.91 -10.10 -13.26
C LEU A 279 -10.30 -9.82 -12.68
N ALA A 280 -11.37 -10.07 -13.45
CA ALA A 280 -12.75 -9.88 -12.97
C ALA A 280 -13.06 -10.76 -11.75
N GLU A 281 -12.65 -12.03 -11.75
CA GLU A 281 -12.78 -12.95 -10.62
C GLU A 281 -12.04 -12.42 -9.37
N ASN A 282 -10.81 -11.94 -9.54
CA ASN A 282 -10.04 -11.35 -8.44
C ASN A 282 -10.74 -10.12 -7.86
N LEU A 283 -11.27 -9.23 -8.70
CA LEU A 283 -12.01 -8.05 -8.25
C LEU A 283 -13.30 -8.44 -7.52
N ILE A 284 -14.06 -9.43 -7.99
CA ILE A 284 -15.23 -9.97 -7.29
C ILE A 284 -14.85 -10.51 -5.92
N ASN A 285 -13.75 -11.24 -5.83
CA ASN A 285 -13.27 -11.79 -4.56
C ASN A 285 -12.92 -10.65 -3.57
N TYR A 286 -12.21 -9.61 -4.02
CA TYR A 286 -11.94 -8.42 -3.19
C TYR A 286 -13.21 -7.69 -2.79
N GLU A 287 -14.16 -7.49 -3.73
CA GLU A 287 -15.46 -6.87 -3.46
C GLU A 287 -16.20 -7.62 -2.34
N ASN A 288 -16.33 -8.95 -2.45
CA ASN A 288 -16.99 -9.81 -1.46
C ASN A 288 -16.31 -9.72 -0.08
N ILE A 289 -14.98 -9.69 -0.06
CA ILE A 289 -14.23 -9.54 1.19
C ILE A 289 -14.53 -8.17 1.82
N VAL A 290 -14.43 -7.09 1.06
CA VAL A 290 -14.66 -5.73 1.56
C VAL A 290 -16.10 -5.56 2.03
N GLN A 291 -17.10 -6.03 1.27
CA GLN A 291 -18.51 -6.02 1.68
C GLN A 291 -18.74 -6.75 3.00
N SER A 292 -18.11 -7.92 3.18
CA SER A 292 -18.22 -8.69 4.42
C SER A 292 -17.58 -8.01 5.63
N LEU A 293 -16.64 -7.08 5.41
CA LEU A 293 -16.02 -6.25 6.45
C LEU A 293 -16.90 -5.04 6.81
N VAL A 294 -17.63 -4.46 5.85
CA VAL A 294 -18.61 -3.39 6.10
C VAL A 294 -19.74 -3.88 7.01
N MET A 295 -20.28 -5.09 6.76
CA MET A 295 -21.47 -5.60 7.44
C MET A 295 -21.22 -6.15 8.86
N LYS A 296 -19.99 -6.26 9.32
CA LYS A 296 -19.70 -6.65 10.70
C LYS A 296 -19.90 -5.45 11.64
N LYS A 297 -21.07 -5.42 12.30
CA LYS A 297 -21.31 -4.58 13.48
C LYS A 297 -20.59 -5.14 14.70
#